data_6ef0f9f00d565aac59af33cd9ab8fe25
#
_entry.id   6ef0f9f00d565aac59af33cd9ab8fe25
#
_cell.length_a   1.000
_cell.length_b   1.000
_cell.length_c   1.000
_cell.angle_alpha   90.00
_cell.angle_beta   90.00
_cell.angle_gamma   90.00
#
_symmetry.space_group_name_H-M   'P 1'
#
loop_
_entity.id
_entity.type
_entity.pdbx_description
1 polymer ?
#
loop_
_entity_poly.entity_id
_entity_poly.type
_entity_poly.pdbx_seq_one_letter_code
_entity_poly.pdbx_strand_id
1 'polypeptide(L)'
;GDVYKRQGYAISELSVGQKASFSKTILGADIYNFAGIIGDFNPVHVNAEYAKTTRFGGQIAHGMLTASFISTVLGMALPGADAIFLEQNLKFTAPVHVGDTITATAEIIDMDVKHKILTMKTVVTIQDGTVVVDGQAKIMATKKL
;
A
#
# COMPACT_ATOMS: atom_id res chain seq x y z
N GLY A 1 -2.38 12.14 -22.77
CA GLY A 1 -2.36 12.53 -21.46
C GLY A 1 -1.89 11.51 -20.47
N ASP A 2 -2.64 10.48 -20.24
CA ASP A 2 -2.39 9.55 -19.12
C ASP A 2 -1.09 8.76 -19.25
N VAL A 3 -0.68 8.45 -20.47
CA VAL A 3 0.56 7.71 -20.70
C VAL A 3 1.76 8.45 -20.13
N TYR A 4 1.79 9.76 -20.26
CA TYR A 4 2.90 10.57 -19.76
C TYR A 4 2.85 10.71 -18.23
N LYS A 5 1.65 10.76 -17.65
CA LYS A 5 1.49 10.81 -16.19
C LYS A 5 1.93 9.50 -15.51
N ARG A 6 1.79 8.37 -16.19
CA ARG A 6 2.31 7.08 -15.70
C ARG A 6 3.83 7.05 -15.57
N GLN A 7 4.54 7.98 -16.20
CA GLN A 7 5.99 8.13 -16.05
C GLN A 7 6.39 8.89 -14.80
N GLY A 8 5.41 9.29 -14.01
CA GLY A 8 5.64 9.98 -12.74
C GLY A 8 5.55 11.49 -12.84
N TYR A 9 5.64 12.12 -11.68
CA TYR A 9 5.54 13.57 -11.51
C TYR A 9 6.89 14.13 -11.06
N ALA A 10 7.29 15.27 -11.63
CA ALA A 10 8.35 16.08 -11.06
C ALA A 10 7.79 16.86 -9.86
N ILE A 11 8.66 17.28 -8.95
CA ILE A 11 8.24 18.01 -7.73
C ILE A 11 7.43 19.28 -8.07
N SER A 12 7.75 19.94 -9.17
CA SER A 12 7.03 21.15 -9.59
C SER A 12 5.59 20.90 -10.05
N GLU A 13 5.23 19.64 -10.32
CA GLU A 13 3.89 19.23 -10.74
C GLU A 13 3.01 18.77 -9.56
N LEU A 14 3.57 18.78 -8.35
CA LEU A 14 2.93 18.21 -7.16
C LEU A 14 2.44 19.31 -6.23
N SER A 15 1.38 19.01 -5.46
CA SER A 15 0.84 19.93 -4.46
C SER A 15 0.21 19.15 -3.30
N VAL A 16 0.19 19.77 -2.12
CA VAL A 16 -0.48 19.24 -0.94
C VAL A 16 -1.98 19.03 -1.25
N GLY A 17 -2.50 17.89 -0.83
CA GLY A 17 -3.88 17.49 -1.08
C GLY A 17 -4.06 16.56 -2.27
N GLN A 18 -3.05 16.42 -3.11
CA GLN A 18 -3.10 15.49 -4.24
C GLN A 18 -3.14 14.05 -3.74
N LYS A 19 -4.01 13.22 -4.34
CA LYS A 19 -4.26 11.83 -3.93
C LYS A 19 -4.16 10.88 -5.09
N ALA A 20 -3.87 9.63 -4.78
CA ALA A 20 -4.00 8.51 -5.71
C ALA A 20 -4.38 7.25 -4.93
N SER A 21 -4.97 6.29 -5.60
CA SER A 21 -5.36 5.03 -4.97
C SER A 21 -5.23 3.86 -5.94
N PHE A 22 -5.23 2.66 -5.36
CA PHE A 22 -5.19 1.40 -6.07
C PHE A 22 -6.05 0.39 -5.32
N SER A 23 -6.88 -0.34 -6.04
CA SER A 23 -7.76 -1.36 -5.46
C SER A 23 -7.46 -2.74 -6.03
N LYS A 24 -7.56 -3.76 -5.19
CA LYS A 24 -7.36 -5.15 -5.58
C LYS A 24 -8.12 -6.06 -4.62
N THR A 25 -8.76 -7.09 -5.18
CA THR A 25 -9.30 -8.19 -4.38
C THR A 25 -8.16 -9.13 -4.00
N ILE A 26 -8.05 -9.43 -2.71
CA ILE A 26 -7.00 -10.33 -2.19
C ILE A 26 -7.44 -11.76 -2.43
N LEU A 27 -6.63 -12.48 -3.19
CA LEU A 27 -6.84 -13.88 -3.52
C LEU A 27 -5.98 -14.78 -2.65
N GLY A 28 -6.37 -16.04 -2.51
CA GLY A 28 -5.53 -17.07 -1.88
C GLY A 28 -4.15 -17.15 -2.55
N ALA A 29 -4.11 -17.05 -3.87
CA ALA A 29 -2.85 -17.05 -4.63
C ALA A 29 -1.92 -15.91 -4.21
N ASP A 30 -2.44 -14.74 -3.89
CA ASP A 30 -1.62 -13.61 -3.44
C ASP A 30 -0.94 -13.93 -2.12
N ILE A 31 -1.68 -14.54 -1.20
CA ILE A 31 -1.16 -14.90 0.14
C ILE A 31 -0.07 -15.98 0.01
N TYR A 32 -0.31 -17.02 -0.77
CA TYR A 32 0.67 -18.10 -0.95
C TYR A 32 1.92 -17.61 -1.67
N ASN A 33 1.77 -16.76 -2.69
CA ASN A 33 2.90 -16.16 -3.39
C ASN A 33 3.73 -15.29 -2.44
N PHE A 34 3.08 -14.46 -1.66
CA PHE A 34 3.76 -13.59 -0.71
C PHE A 34 4.49 -14.38 0.37
N ALA A 35 3.84 -15.44 0.90
CA ALA A 35 4.46 -16.36 1.86
C ALA A 35 5.75 -16.97 1.27
N GLY A 36 5.71 -17.36 0.01
CA GLY A 36 6.88 -17.91 -0.68
C GLY A 36 8.00 -16.90 -0.88
N ILE A 37 7.64 -15.65 -1.16
CA ILE A 37 8.61 -14.57 -1.37
C ILE A 37 9.37 -14.24 -0.08
N ILE A 38 8.66 -14.08 1.04
CA ILE A 38 9.27 -13.62 2.30
C ILE A 38 9.59 -14.73 3.29
N GLY A 39 9.10 -15.97 3.05
CA GLY A 39 9.33 -17.10 3.94
C GLY A 39 8.43 -17.14 5.17
N ASP A 40 7.37 -16.33 5.23
CA ASP A 40 6.41 -16.33 6.33
C ASP A 40 5.24 -17.28 6.03
N PHE A 41 5.36 -18.53 6.48
CA PHE A 41 4.36 -19.58 6.33
C PHE A 41 3.53 -19.76 7.62
N ASN A 42 3.32 -18.70 8.38
CA ASN A 42 2.47 -18.77 9.56
C ASN A 42 1.12 -19.42 9.18
N PRO A 43 0.68 -20.47 9.89
CA PRO A 43 -0.51 -21.23 9.49
C PRO A 43 -1.80 -20.39 9.42
N VAL A 44 -1.88 -19.27 10.11
CA VAL A 44 -3.04 -18.36 9.98
C VAL A 44 -3.17 -17.81 8.56
N HIS A 45 -2.10 -17.79 7.80
CA HIS A 45 -2.09 -17.35 6.40
C HIS A 45 -2.26 -18.48 5.42
N VAL A 46 -1.61 -19.62 5.65
CA VAL A 46 -1.46 -20.66 4.62
C VAL A 46 -2.17 -21.99 4.95
N ASN A 47 -2.80 -22.13 6.10
CA ASN A 47 -3.50 -23.33 6.49
C ASN A 47 -4.97 -23.01 6.78
N ALA A 48 -5.86 -23.30 5.81
CA ALA A 48 -7.27 -22.96 5.91
C ALA A 48 -7.96 -23.61 7.12
N GLU A 49 -7.65 -24.86 7.41
CA GLU A 49 -8.28 -25.56 8.55
C GLU A 49 -7.80 -24.98 9.88
N TYR A 50 -6.50 -24.69 10.00
CA TYR A 50 -5.98 -24.01 11.18
C TYR A 50 -6.59 -22.63 11.35
N ALA A 51 -6.66 -21.85 10.28
CA ALA A 51 -7.16 -20.47 10.33
C ALA A 51 -8.61 -20.41 10.79
N LYS A 52 -9.44 -21.40 10.46
CA LYS A 52 -10.84 -21.48 10.93
C LYS A 52 -10.93 -21.58 12.46
N THR A 53 -9.91 -22.13 13.12
CA THR A 53 -9.89 -22.30 14.58
C THR A 53 -9.44 -21.04 15.31
N THR A 54 -8.92 -20.05 14.59
CA THR A 54 -8.46 -18.79 15.16
C THR A 54 -9.62 -17.81 15.33
N ARG A 55 -9.38 -16.75 16.09
CA ARG A 55 -10.36 -15.66 16.25
C ARG A 55 -10.75 -15.00 14.92
N PHE A 56 -9.96 -15.20 13.87
CA PHE A 56 -10.22 -14.62 12.55
C PHE A 56 -11.23 -15.42 11.72
N GLY A 57 -11.48 -16.69 12.10
CA GLY A 57 -12.46 -17.54 11.43
C GLY A 57 -12.13 -17.97 10.00
N GLY A 58 -10.94 -17.67 9.52
CA GLY A 58 -10.48 -18.00 8.17
C GLY A 58 -9.10 -17.43 7.90
N GLN A 59 -8.54 -17.77 6.73
CA GLN A 59 -7.23 -17.28 6.32
C GLN A 59 -7.22 -15.76 6.16
N ILE A 60 -6.19 -15.14 6.73
CA ILE A 60 -5.96 -13.70 6.60
C ILE A 60 -4.67 -13.44 5.83
N ALA A 61 -4.62 -12.29 5.17
CA ALA A 61 -3.41 -11.82 4.51
C ALA A 61 -2.38 -11.40 5.56
N HIS A 62 -1.10 -11.57 5.21
CA HIS A 62 -0.02 -10.96 5.98
C HIS A 62 -0.26 -9.44 6.03
N GLY A 63 -0.08 -8.84 7.20
CA GLY A 63 -0.17 -7.38 7.29
C GLY A 63 0.75 -6.69 6.29
N MET A 64 1.97 -7.21 6.12
CA MET A 64 2.94 -6.65 5.17
C MET A 64 2.51 -6.83 3.71
N LEU A 65 1.77 -7.88 3.37
CA LEU A 65 1.17 -7.98 2.03
C LEU A 65 0.19 -6.84 1.80
N THR A 66 -0.73 -6.63 2.73
CA THR A 66 -1.72 -5.55 2.66
C THR A 66 -1.03 -4.18 2.57
N ALA A 67 -0.02 -3.94 3.39
CA ALA A 67 0.74 -2.69 3.38
C ALA A 67 1.53 -2.48 2.09
N SER A 68 1.93 -3.57 1.41
CA SER A 68 2.75 -3.47 0.19
C SER A 68 2.03 -2.72 -0.94
N PHE A 69 0.71 -2.67 -0.95
CA PHE A 69 -0.06 -1.93 -1.96
C PHE A 69 0.09 -0.41 -1.83
N ILE A 70 0.57 0.07 -0.69
CA ILE A 70 1.01 1.47 -0.56
C ILE A 70 2.17 1.74 -1.52
N SER A 71 3.11 0.81 -1.61
CA SER A 71 4.21 0.92 -2.57
C SER A 71 3.72 1.01 -4.02
N THR A 72 2.65 0.28 -4.34
CA THR A 72 2.03 0.36 -5.67
C THR A 72 1.57 1.78 -5.98
N VAL A 73 0.86 2.41 -5.04
CA VAL A 73 0.36 3.79 -5.24
C VAL A 73 1.53 4.76 -5.40
N LEU A 74 2.53 4.68 -4.51
CA LEU A 74 3.65 5.62 -4.53
C LEU A 74 4.53 5.43 -5.76
N GLY A 75 4.80 4.19 -6.13
CA GLY A 75 5.71 3.87 -7.23
C GLY A 75 5.09 3.99 -8.62
N MET A 76 3.78 3.77 -8.73
CA MET A 76 3.11 3.72 -10.03
C MET A 76 2.25 4.96 -10.32
N ALA A 77 1.79 5.67 -9.31
CA ALA A 77 0.81 6.75 -9.49
C ALA A 77 1.24 8.09 -8.90
N LEU A 78 1.69 8.14 -7.63
CA LEU A 78 1.93 9.41 -6.94
C LEU A 78 3.06 9.27 -5.92
N PRO A 79 4.24 9.77 -6.15
CA PRO A 79 4.70 10.54 -7.31
C PRO A 79 4.95 9.71 -8.57
N GLY A 80 4.96 8.39 -8.50
CA GLY A 80 5.12 7.54 -9.66
C GLY A 80 6.59 7.25 -9.99
N ALA A 81 6.90 7.07 -11.27
CA ALA A 81 8.23 6.67 -11.71
C ALA A 81 9.33 7.55 -11.11
N ASP A 82 10.45 6.92 -10.81
CA ASP A 82 11.64 7.50 -10.19
C ASP A 82 11.47 7.88 -8.71
N ALA A 83 10.33 7.55 -8.09
CA ALA A 83 10.12 7.77 -6.66
C ALA A 83 11.07 6.89 -5.85
N ILE A 84 11.63 7.46 -4.78
CA ILE A 84 12.50 6.74 -3.84
C ILE A 84 11.82 6.71 -2.49
N PHE A 85 11.44 5.51 -2.04
CA PHE A 85 10.80 5.28 -0.76
C PHE A 85 11.84 5.46 0.36
N LEU A 86 11.61 6.39 1.29
CA LEU A 86 12.57 6.71 2.34
C LEU A 86 12.15 6.15 3.70
N GLU A 87 10.88 6.32 4.07
CA GLU A 87 10.37 5.92 5.37
C GLU A 87 8.91 5.51 5.27
N GLN A 88 8.50 4.57 6.10
CA GLN A 88 7.11 4.18 6.26
C GLN A 88 6.88 3.74 7.70
N ASN A 89 5.92 4.37 8.39
CA ASN A 89 5.37 3.75 9.58
C ASN A 89 4.04 3.08 9.23
N LEU A 90 3.67 2.06 9.98
CA LEU A 90 2.48 1.26 9.75
C LEU A 90 1.83 0.88 11.07
N LYS A 91 0.51 1.03 11.14
CA LYS A 91 -0.33 0.44 12.17
C LYS A 91 -1.29 -0.52 11.49
N PHE A 92 -1.34 -1.75 11.96
CA PHE A 92 -2.22 -2.79 11.45
C PHE A 92 -3.45 -2.82 12.35
N THR A 93 -4.58 -2.32 11.86
CA THR A 93 -5.74 -2.00 12.70
C THR A 93 -6.88 -3.01 12.57
N ALA A 94 -6.89 -3.82 11.51
CA ALA A 94 -7.88 -4.88 11.31
C ALA A 94 -7.36 -5.91 10.30
N PRO A 95 -7.85 -7.17 10.36
CA PRO A 95 -7.41 -8.21 9.42
C PRO A 95 -8.03 -8.03 8.04
N VAL A 96 -7.34 -8.60 7.04
CA VAL A 96 -7.83 -8.72 5.67
C VAL A 96 -7.98 -10.22 5.37
N HIS A 97 -9.17 -10.65 4.98
CA HIS A 97 -9.46 -12.04 4.63
C HIS A 97 -9.35 -12.25 3.12
N VAL A 98 -9.15 -13.50 2.73
CA VAL A 98 -9.28 -13.88 1.32
C VAL A 98 -10.65 -13.43 0.81
N GLY A 99 -10.67 -12.75 -0.33
CA GLY A 99 -11.90 -12.23 -0.93
C GLY A 99 -12.18 -10.77 -0.59
N ASP A 100 -11.53 -10.20 0.42
CA ASP A 100 -11.66 -8.76 0.67
C ASP A 100 -11.02 -7.96 -0.46
N THR A 101 -11.65 -6.86 -0.82
CA THR A 101 -11.11 -5.92 -1.79
C THR A 101 -10.51 -4.75 -1.04
N ILE A 102 -9.19 -4.62 -1.12
CA ILE A 102 -8.47 -3.51 -0.48
C ILE A 102 -8.37 -2.32 -1.43
N THR A 103 -8.33 -1.14 -0.84
CA THR A 103 -8.00 0.11 -1.53
C THR A 103 -6.91 0.80 -0.74
N ALA A 104 -5.75 0.94 -1.35
CA ALA A 104 -4.63 1.71 -0.80
C ALA A 104 -4.73 3.13 -1.34
N THR A 105 -4.65 4.12 -0.46
CA THR A 105 -4.72 5.54 -0.82
C THR A 105 -3.53 6.28 -0.22
N ALA A 106 -2.92 7.13 -1.01
CA ALA A 106 -1.86 8.02 -0.56
C ALA A 106 -2.24 9.47 -0.87
N GLU A 107 -1.99 10.34 0.09
CA GLU A 107 -2.26 11.78 -0.03
C GLU A 107 -1.04 12.57 0.38
N ILE A 108 -0.63 13.54 -0.42
CA ILE A 108 0.44 14.47 -0.06
C ILE A 108 -0.06 15.40 1.03
N ILE A 109 0.56 15.35 2.22
CA ILE A 109 0.19 16.21 3.35
C ILE A 109 1.23 17.26 3.66
N ASP A 110 2.45 17.11 3.16
CA ASP A 110 3.53 18.09 3.31
C ASP A 110 4.57 17.90 2.21
N MET A 111 5.27 18.97 1.87
CA MET A 111 6.29 18.96 0.82
C MET A 111 7.50 19.74 1.25
N ASP A 112 8.68 19.11 1.18
CA ASP A 112 9.98 19.77 1.24
C ASP A 112 10.49 19.89 -0.19
N VAL A 113 10.17 21.01 -0.83
CA VAL A 113 10.47 21.24 -2.24
C VAL A 113 11.97 21.25 -2.51
N LYS A 114 12.74 21.85 -1.59
CA LYS A 114 14.20 21.93 -1.72
C LYS A 114 14.86 20.55 -1.82
N HIS A 115 14.40 19.60 -0.98
CA HIS A 115 14.96 18.26 -0.93
C HIS A 115 14.13 17.26 -1.75
N LYS A 116 13.05 17.71 -2.38
CA LYS A 116 12.12 16.89 -3.18
C LYS A 116 11.48 15.76 -2.38
N ILE A 117 11.25 15.98 -1.08
CA ILE A 117 10.67 14.99 -0.18
C ILE A 117 9.21 15.32 0.07
N LEU A 118 8.36 14.33 -0.13
CA LEU A 118 6.93 14.39 0.17
C LEU A 118 6.66 13.62 1.45
N THR A 119 5.80 14.17 2.30
CA THR A 119 5.18 13.43 3.39
C THR A 119 3.80 13.02 2.94
N MET A 120 3.51 11.71 3.01
CA MET A 120 2.27 11.12 2.48
C MET A 120 1.49 10.48 3.62
N LYS A 121 0.19 10.78 3.70
CA LYS A 121 -0.72 9.96 4.49
C LYS A 121 -1.04 8.72 3.68
N THR A 122 -0.89 7.52 4.28
CA THR A 122 -1.09 6.26 3.59
C THR A 122 -2.08 5.41 4.37
N VAL A 123 -3.17 5.01 3.72
CA VAL A 123 -4.26 4.27 4.35
C VAL A 123 -4.67 3.13 3.43
N VAL A 124 -4.94 1.96 4.01
CA VAL A 124 -5.56 0.85 3.29
C VAL A 124 -6.89 0.54 3.97
N THR A 125 -7.93 0.45 3.17
CA THR A 125 -9.28 0.09 3.60
C THR A 125 -9.75 -1.16 2.89
N ILE A 126 -10.77 -1.83 3.43
CA ILE A 126 -11.51 -2.88 2.73
C ILE A 126 -12.85 -2.34 2.23
N GLN A 127 -13.64 -3.16 1.57
CA GLN A 127 -14.86 -2.77 0.83
C GLN A 127 -15.93 -2.06 1.65
N ASP A 128 -15.97 -2.28 2.97
CA ASP A 128 -16.93 -1.62 3.86
C ASP A 128 -16.41 -0.32 4.47
N GLY A 129 -15.21 0.12 4.05
CA GLY A 129 -14.56 1.32 4.57
C GLY A 129 -13.73 1.12 5.83
N THR A 130 -13.68 -0.09 6.39
CA THR A 130 -12.85 -0.37 7.57
C THR A 130 -11.38 -0.12 7.24
N VAL A 131 -10.69 0.65 8.06
CA VAL A 131 -9.25 0.88 7.93
C VAL A 131 -8.52 -0.35 8.44
N VAL A 132 -7.66 -0.92 7.63
CA VAL A 132 -6.87 -2.11 7.97
C VAL A 132 -5.39 -1.79 8.16
N VAL A 133 -4.90 -0.76 7.48
CA VAL A 133 -3.54 -0.22 7.67
C VAL A 133 -3.64 1.30 7.68
N ASP A 134 -2.95 1.90 8.63
CA ASP A 134 -2.83 3.36 8.74
C ASP A 134 -1.38 3.73 8.98
N GLY A 135 -0.89 4.72 8.26
CA GLY A 135 0.49 5.12 8.39
C GLY A 135 0.85 6.38 7.62
N GLN A 136 2.14 6.65 7.62
CA GLN A 136 2.69 7.82 6.98
C GLN A 136 4.01 7.45 6.33
N ALA A 137 4.24 7.98 5.13
CA ALA A 137 5.44 7.72 4.35
C ALA A 137 6.19 9.01 4.08
N LYS A 138 7.51 8.87 3.90
CA LYS A 138 8.32 9.89 3.24
C LYS A 138 8.89 9.30 1.97
N ILE A 139 8.77 10.04 0.89
CA ILE A 139 9.19 9.60 -0.43
C ILE A 139 9.80 10.76 -1.21
N MET A 140 10.86 10.47 -1.95
CA MET A 140 11.52 11.48 -2.76
C MET A 140 10.98 11.40 -4.19
N ALA A 141 10.58 12.55 -4.73
CA ALA A 141 10.13 12.70 -6.11
C ALA A 141 11.28 13.17 -6.96
N THR A 142 12.04 12.25 -7.55
CA THR A 142 13.27 12.58 -8.27
C THR A 142 13.08 12.76 -9.77
N LYS A 143 11.87 12.56 -10.28
CA LYS A 143 11.59 12.74 -11.71
C LYS A 143 11.93 14.15 -12.15
N LYS A 144 12.69 14.26 -13.23
CA LYS A 144 12.98 15.53 -13.87
C LYS A 144 11.97 15.81 -14.98
N LEU A 145 11.65 17.08 -15.15
CA LEU A 145 10.87 17.52 -16.31
C LEU A 145 11.67 17.41 -17.60
#